data_987b0537b325d5e3931dbd320e57948b
#
_entry.id   987b0537b325d5e3931dbd320e57948b
#
_cell.length_a   1.000
_cell.length_b   1.000
_cell.length_c   1.000
_cell.angle_alpha   90.00
_cell.angle_beta   90.00
_cell.angle_gamma   90.00
#
_symmetry.space_group_name_H-M   'P 1'
#
loop_
_entity.id
_entity.type
_entity.pdbx_description
1 polymer ?
#
loop_
_entity_poly.entity_id
_entity_poly.type
_entity_poly.pdbx_seq_one_letter_code
_entity_poly.pdbx_strand_id
1 'polypeptide(L)'
;MNLSDLYNRLKALFPLGELTEQRPALAFITLPAEFLRPTLRHLRDREGFTHLVLLTAVDWIEEGRFQLTYLLSNRTQACDIGLRVMIDRPASGLATMDSIHDVWPTAATYQRELREMFGIDFPGSPRLHEDFILEGWNDIPPYRRDFDTLKYAEASFNQRPGR
;
A
#
# COMPACT_ATOMS: atom_id res chain seq x y z
N MET A 1 11.49 14.74 16.52
CA MET A 1 11.61 13.30 16.92
C MET A 1 12.84 12.72 16.24
N ASN A 2 13.69 11.97 16.95
CA ASN A 2 14.78 11.22 16.34
C ASN A 2 14.21 9.89 15.83
N LEU A 3 14.32 9.63 14.51
CA LEU A 3 13.76 8.42 13.89
C LEU A 3 14.52 7.15 14.29
N SER A 4 15.82 7.24 14.56
CA SER A 4 16.60 6.10 15.06
C SER A 4 16.16 5.69 16.47
N ASP A 5 15.87 6.66 17.36
CA ASP A 5 15.34 6.37 18.69
C ASP A 5 13.94 5.75 18.62
N LEU A 6 13.09 6.26 17.73
CA LEU A 6 11.78 5.67 17.45
C LEU A 6 11.92 4.22 16.97
N TYR A 7 12.80 3.99 16.00
CA TYR A 7 13.06 2.64 15.48
C TYR A 7 13.50 1.67 16.57
N ASN A 8 14.41 2.09 17.45
CA ASN A 8 14.89 1.25 18.55
C ASN A 8 13.77 0.89 19.54
N ARG A 9 12.87 1.83 19.86
CA ARG A 9 11.69 1.55 20.70
C ARG A 9 10.75 0.57 20.02
N LEU A 10 10.47 0.77 18.74
CA LEU A 10 9.60 -0.13 17.98
C LEU A 10 10.19 -1.52 17.82
N LYS A 11 11.51 -1.63 17.58
CA LYS A 11 12.22 -2.90 17.43
C LYS A 11 12.21 -3.75 18.70
N ALA A 12 12.09 -3.12 19.86
CA ALA A 12 11.91 -3.84 21.13
C ALA A 12 10.51 -4.50 21.26
N LEU A 13 9.53 -4.06 20.46
CA LEU A 13 8.15 -4.51 20.54
C LEU A 13 7.73 -5.38 19.32
N PHE A 14 8.34 -5.14 18.18
CA PHE A 14 7.95 -5.75 16.89
C PHE A 14 9.17 -6.28 16.13
N PRO A 15 9.03 -7.35 15.34
CA PRO A 15 10.13 -7.89 14.52
C PRO A 15 10.36 -7.01 13.28
N LEU A 16 10.95 -5.84 13.48
CA LEU A 16 11.27 -4.92 12.41
C LEU A 16 12.51 -5.36 11.66
N GLY A 17 12.47 -5.18 10.34
CA GLY A 17 13.61 -5.34 9.45
C GLY A 17 14.46 -4.09 9.38
N GLU A 18 14.89 -3.73 8.18
CA GLU A 18 15.80 -2.61 7.94
C GLU A 18 15.11 -1.24 8.11
N LEU A 19 15.84 -0.30 8.71
CA LEU A 19 15.53 1.13 8.71
C LEU A 19 16.34 1.81 7.60
N THR A 20 15.66 2.46 6.66
CA THR A 20 16.29 3.25 5.60
C THR A 20 15.89 4.71 5.77
N GLU A 21 16.81 5.56 6.21
CA GLU A 21 16.60 7.00 6.22
C GLU A 21 16.76 7.55 4.79
N GLN A 22 15.72 8.17 4.26
CA GLN A 22 15.74 8.75 2.93
C GLN A 22 16.11 10.24 2.96
N ARG A 23 15.73 10.93 4.03
CA ARG A 23 16.06 12.33 4.31
C ARG A 23 15.85 12.61 5.81
N PRO A 24 16.37 13.72 6.36
CA PRO A 24 16.00 14.14 7.70
C PRO A 24 14.47 14.16 7.86
N ALA A 25 13.97 13.56 8.92
CA ALA A 25 12.54 13.42 9.23
C ALA A 25 11.71 12.51 8.31
N LEU A 26 12.32 11.69 7.43
CA LEU A 26 11.64 10.64 6.68
C LEU A 26 12.47 9.36 6.65
N ALA A 27 11.91 8.27 7.17
CA ALA A 27 12.50 6.95 7.10
C ALA A 27 11.48 5.89 6.70
N PHE A 28 11.98 4.78 6.16
CA PHE A 28 11.19 3.60 5.85
C PHE A 28 11.67 2.41 6.67
N ILE A 29 10.73 1.60 7.14
CA ILE A 29 11.00 0.37 7.90
C ILE A 29 10.32 -0.79 7.20
N THR A 30 11.04 -1.88 7.01
CA THR A 30 10.47 -3.15 6.54
C THR A 30 10.00 -3.96 7.73
N LEU A 31 8.92 -4.75 7.56
CA LEU A 31 8.43 -5.67 8.58
C LEU A 31 7.59 -6.80 7.94
N PRO A 32 7.43 -7.94 8.61
CA PRO A 32 6.50 -8.98 8.17
C PRO A 32 5.05 -8.48 8.19
N ALA A 33 4.25 -8.93 7.21
CA ALA A 33 2.88 -8.45 6.99
C ALA A 33 1.97 -8.66 8.20
N GLU A 34 2.11 -9.75 8.92
CA GLU A 34 1.33 -10.08 10.12
C GLU A 34 1.53 -9.10 11.29
N PHE A 35 2.66 -8.39 11.32
CA PHE A 35 2.95 -7.39 12.34
C PHE A 35 2.59 -5.96 11.93
N LEU A 36 2.15 -5.76 10.69
CA LEU A 36 1.82 -4.43 10.18
C LEU A 36 0.74 -3.74 11.02
N ARG A 37 -0.41 -4.38 11.18
CA ARG A 37 -1.57 -3.76 11.85
C ARG A 37 -1.31 -3.41 13.32
N PRO A 38 -0.72 -4.28 14.16
CA PRO A 38 -0.33 -3.89 15.52
C PRO A 38 0.71 -2.78 15.56
N THR A 39 1.67 -2.75 14.64
CA THR A 39 2.68 -1.67 14.54
C THR A 39 2.03 -0.34 14.16
N LEU A 40 1.12 -0.34 13.18
CA LEU A 40 0.36 0.84 12.77
C LEU A 40 -0.47 1.42 13.93
N ARG A 41 -1.16 0.57 14.69
CA ARG A 41 -1.92 1.00 15.88
C ARG A 41 -1.01 1.62 16.93
N HIS A 42 0.14 1.00 17.19
CA HIS A 42 1.10 1.53 18.15
C HIS A 42 1.63 2.91 17.72
N LEU A 43 2.00 3.05 16.44
CA LEU A 43 2.48 4.33 15.89
C LEU A 43 1.42 5.43 16.02
N ARG A 44 0.15 5.13 15.75
CA ARG A 44 -0.95 6.08 15.91
C ARG A 44 -1.19 6.44 17.38
N ASP A 45 -1.35 5.44 18.23
CA ASP A 45 -1.88 5.60 19.59
C ASP A 45 -0.82 6.00 20.62
N ARG A 46 0.46 5.68 20.38
CA ARG A 46 1.57 5.89 21.31
C ARG A 46 2.63 6.85 20.81
N GLU A 47 2.89 6.88 19.51
CA GLU A 47 3.98 7.67 18.93
C GLU A 47 3.46 8.93 18.20
N GLY A 48 2.14 9.12 18.11
CA GLY A 48 1.52 10.33 17.57
C GLY A 48 1.49 10.43 16.05
N PHE A 49 1.66 9.33 15.32
CA PHE A 49 1.49 9.27 13.86
C PHE A 49 0.01 9.16 13.52
N THR A 50 -0.72 10.25 13.68
CA THR A 50 -2.19 10.27 13.55
C THR A 50 -2.68 10.39 12.11
N HIS A 51 -1.80 10.68 11.15
CA HIS A 51 -2.18 10.91 9.77
C HIS A 51 -1.63 9.83 8.84
N LEU A 52 -2.53 9.10 8.15
CA LEU A 52 -2.18 8.25 7.01
C LEU A 52 -2.05 9.14 5.77
N VAL A 53 -0.83 9.35 5.30
CA VAL A 53 -0.53 10.19 4.14
C VAL A 53 -0.93 9.48 2.85
N LEU A 54 -0.50 8.23 2.71
CA LEU A 54 -0.86 7.37 1.58
C LEU A 54 -0.69 5.89 1.92
N LEU A 55 -1.39 5.07 1.16
CA LEU A 55 -1.13 3.64 1.01
C LEU A 55 -0.95 3.37 -0.49
N THR A 56 0.17 2.77 -0.87
CA THR A 56 0.48 2.46 -2.26
C THR A 56 1.14 1.09 -2.40
N ALA A 57 1.24 0.60 -3.62
CA ALA A 57 1.88 -0.68 -3.93
C ALA A 57 2.89 -0.55 -5.08
N VAL A 58 3.84 -1.48 -5.10
CA VAL A 58 4.77 -1.72 -6.21
C VAL A 58 4.68 -3.19 -6.59
N ASP A 59 4.57 -3.47 -7.89
CA ASP A 59 4.57 -4.83 -8.43
C ASP A 59 6.01 -5.28 -8.72
N TRP A 60 6.55 -6.15 -7.87
CA TRP A 60 7.82 -6.83 -8.05
C TRP A 60 7.59 -8.18 -8.74
N ILE A 61 7.21 -8.12 -10.04
CA ILE A 61 6.83 -9.32 -10.81
C ILE A 61 7.95 -10.36 -10.86
N GLU A 62 9.20 -9.93 -10.93
CA GLU A 62 10.37 -10.80 -10.96
C GLU A 62 10.57 -11.59 -9.65
N GLU A 63 10.09 -11.02 -8.54
CA GLU A 63 10.13 -11.64 -7.22
C GLU A 63 8.84 -12.38 -6.86
N GLY A 64 7.80 -12.26 -7.71
CA GLY A 64 6.47 -12.81 -7.43
C GLY A 64 5.82 -12.17 -6.21
N ARG A 65 6.03 -10.87 -5.99
CA ARG A 65 5.56 -10.13 -4.80
C ARG A 65 5.01 -8.75 -5.12
N PHE A 66 4.09 -8.31 -4.26
CA PHE A 66 3.74 -6.89 -4.14
C PHE A 66 4.41 -6.31 -2.88
N GLN A 67 4.96 -5.10 -3.00
CA GLN A 67 5.37 -4.31 -1.85
C GLN A 67 4.31 -3.25 -1.56
N LEU A 68 3.69 -3.31 -0.38
CA LEU A 68 2.83 -2.23 0.08
C LEU A 68 3.63 -1.26 0.95
N THR A 69 3.35 0.03 0.78
CA THR A 69 3.96 1.10 1.58
C THR A 69 2.86 1.92 2.24
N TYR A 70 2.91 1.99 3.56
CA TYR A 70 2.03 2.79 4.42
C TYR A 70 2.82 3.98 4.93
N LEU A 71 2.56 5.17 4.39
CA LEU A 71 3.24 6.40 4.81
C LEU A 71 2.41 7.14 5.85
N LEU A 72 3.00 7.35 7.02
CA LEU A 72 2.38 8.01 8.16
C LEU A 72 3.08 9.30 8.48
N SER A 73 2.35 10.28 8.99
CA SER A 73 2.89 11.56 9.43
C SER A 73 2.55 11.85 10.89
N ASN A 74 3.57 12.27 11.65
CA ASN A 74 3.41 12.96 12.91
C ASN A 74 3.60 14.46 12.68
N ARG A 75 2.51 15.18 12.53
CA ARG A 75 2.53 16.62 12.21
C ARG A 75 3.08 17.47 13.34
N THR A 76 2.89 17.04 14.60
CA THR A 76 3.41 17.74 15.78
C THR A 76 4.94 17.69 15.84
N GLN A 77 5.52 16.57 15.47
CA GLN A 77 6.97 16.36 15.47
C GLN A 77 7.60 16.64 14.10
N ALA A 78 6.79 17.01 13.10
CA ALA A 78 7.20 17.26 11.72
C ALA A 78 8.06 16.13 11.14
N CYS A 79 7.62 14.88 11.32
CA CYS A 79 8.33 13.71 10.80
C CYS A 79 7.36 12.68 10.19
N ASP A 80 7.87 11.96 9.21
CA ASP A 80 7.14 10.93 8.47
C ASP A 80 7.84 9.57 8.60
N ILE A 81 7.06 8.50 8.62
CA ILE A 81 7.57 7.14 8.61
C ILE A 81 6.78 6.28 7.62
N GLY A 82 7.49 5.53 6.79
CA GLY A 82 6.90 4.56 5.89
C GLY A 82 7.10 3.14 6.41
N LEU A 83 6.03 2.37 6.51
CA LEU A 83 6.11 0.93 6.76
C LEU A 83 5.98 0.19 5.43
N ARG A 84 6.92 -0.71 5.14
CA ARG A 84 6.93 -1.53 3.93
C ARG A 84 6.73 -2.99 4.28
N VAL A 85 5.76 -3.61 3.63
CA VAL A 85 5.50 -5.05 3.75
C VAL A 85 5.49 -5.70 2.39
N MET A 86 5.97 -6.94 2.32
CA MET A 86 5.90 -7.76 1.11
C MET A 86 4.79 -8.79 1.28
N ILE A 87 3.93 -8.91 0.26
CA ILE A 87 2.90 -9.94 0.18
C ILE A 87 3.08 -10.75 -1.10
N ASP A 88 2.61 -11.98 -1.11
CA ASP A 88 2.70 -12.83 -2.30
C ASP A 88 1.83 -12.28 -3.43
N ARG A 89 2.36 -12.33 -4.64
CA ARG A 89 1.69 -11.99 -5.88
C ARG A 89 1.21 -13.28 -6.55
N PRO A 90 -0.07 -13.65 -6.41
CA PRO A 90 -0.55 -14.90 -7.00
C PRO A 90 -0.52 -14.82 -8.53
N ALA A 91 -0.26 -15.96 -9.19
CA ALA A 91 -0.32 -16.05 -10.65
C ALA A 91 -1.75 -15.84 -11.19
N SER A 92 -2.75 -16.19 -10.39
CA SER A 92 -4.17 -15.96 -10.67
C SER A 92 -4.91 -15.58 -9.39
N GLY A 93 -6.00 -14.81 -9.54
CA GLY A 93 -6.79 -14.33 -8.41
C GLY A 93 -6.20 -13.06 -7.78
N LEU A 94 -6.64 -12.77 -6.56
CA LEU A 94 -6.27 -11.56 -5.83
C LEU A 94 -5.23 -11.88 -4.75
N ALA A 95 -4.24 -11.00 -4.61
CA ALA A 95 -3.45 -10.96 -3.39
C ALA A 95 -4.32 -10.45 -2.22
N THR A 96 -3.96 -10.76 -0.98
CA THR A 96 -4.78 -10.37 0.17
C THR A 96 -3.91 -9.75 1.25
N MET A 97 -4.41 -8.67 1.85
CA MET A 97 -3.79 -8.00 2.99
C MET A 97 -4.87 -7.55 3.98
N ASP A 98 -4.55 -7.54 5.28
CA ASP A 98 -5.48 -7.06 6.30
C ASP A 98 -5.88 -5.61 6.08
N SER A 99 -7.18 -5.32 6.20
CA SER A 99 -7.67 -3.95 6.17
C SER A 99 -7.28 -3.19 7.44
N ILE A 100 -6.98 -1.88 7.25
CA ILE A 100 -6.68 -0.94 8.32
C ILE A 100 -7.69 0.22 8.40
N HIS A 101 -8.86 0.07 7.79
CA HIS A 101 -9.90 1.12 7.78
C HIS A 101 -10.41 1.47 9.18
N ASP A 102 -10.33 0.55 10.14
CA ASP A 102 -10.66 0.77 11.55
C ASP A 102 -9.59 1.57 12.30
N VAL A 103 -8.37 1.62 11.76
CA VAL A 103 -7.29 2.47 12.28
C VAL A 103 -7.36 3.86 11.67
N TRP A 104 -7.48 3.94 10.33
CA TRP A 104 -7.72 5.19 9.59
C TRP A 104 -8.84 4.98 8.58
N PRO A 105 -10.01 5.61 8.77
CA PRO A 105 -11.13 5.48 7.82
C PRO A 105 -10.76 5.83 6.37
N THR A 106 -9.83 6.76 6.17
CA THR A 106 -9.31 7.14 4.84
C THR A 106 -8.63 5.99 4.10
N ALA A 107 -8.16 4.96 4.82
CA ALA A 107 -7.55 3.78 4.20
C ALA A 107 -8.52 3.03 3.27
N ALA A 108 -9.83 3.10 3.51
CA ALA A 108 -10.83 2.43 2.67
C ALA A 108 -10.75 2.87 1.20
N THR A 109 -10.48 4.16 0.95
CA THR A 109 -10.33 4.68 -0.42
C THR A 109 -9.05 4.16 -1.09
N TYR A 110 -7.91 4.18 -0.39
CA TYR A 110 -6.66 3.61 -0.90
C TYR A 110 -6.76 2.10 -1.15
N GLN A 111 -7.44 1.37 -0.26
CA GLN A 111 -7.61 -0.07 -0.39
C GLN A 111 -8.48 -0.41 -1.61
N ARG A 112 -9.54 0.36 -1.88
CA ARG A 112 -10.35 0.22 -3.08
C ARG A 112 -9.54 0.50 -4.35
N GLU A 113 -8.71 1.56 -4.34
CA GLU A 113 -7.78 1.86 -5.43
C GLU A 113 -6.81 0.70 -5.69
N LEU A 114 -6.16 0.18 -4.64
CA LEU A 114 -5.21 -0.93 -4.78
C LEU A 114 -5.87 -2.23 -5.27
N ARG A 115 -7.13 -2.44 -4.91
CA ARG A 115 -7.89 -3.57 -5.43
C ARG A 115 -8.13 -3.44 -6.92
N GLU A 116 -8.54 -2.28 -7.40
CA GLU A 116 -8.81 -2.04 -8.82
C GLU A 116 -7.51 -2.00 -9.64
N MET A 117 -6.47 -1.32 -9.15
CA MET A 117 -5.24 -1.07 -9.91
C MET A 117 -4.24 -2.22 -9.89
N PHE A 118 -4.19 -3.01 -8.80
CA PHE A 118 -3.19 -4.08 -8.61
C PHE A 118 -3.80 -5.47 -8.39
N GLY A 119 -5.09 -5.57 -8.06
CA GLY A 119 -5.70 -6.83 -7.67
C GLY A 119 -5.30 -7.26 -6.25
N ILE A 120 -5.22 -6.33 -5.32
CA ILE A 120 -4.92 -6.60 -3.90
C ILE A 120 -6.21 -6.42 -3.10
N ASP A 121 -6.71 -7.50 -2.52
CA ASP A 121 -7.94 -7.50 -1.73
C ASP A 121 -7.68 -7.16 -0.26
N PHE A 122 -8.66 -6.46 0.35
CA PHE A 122 -8.62 -6.05 1.76
C PHE A 122 -9.92 -6.43 2.45
N PRO A 123 -10.09 -7.70 2.85
CA PRO A 123 -11.34 -8.18 3.43
C PRO A 123 -11.83 -7.31 4.59
N GLY A 124 -13.13 -6.98 4.58
CA GLY A 124 -13.77 -6.14 5.59
C GLY A 124 -13.60 -4.63 5.38
N SER A 125 -12.89 -4.20 4.36
CA SER A 125 -12.83 -2.77 4.01
C SER A 125 -14.17 -2.30 3.44
N PRO A 126 -14.70 -1.14 3.88
CA PRO A 126 -15.97 -0.62 3.38
C PRO A 126 -15.91 -0.32 1.88
N ARG A 127 -17.00 -0.64 1.15
CA ARG A 127 -17.17 -0.31 -0.26
C ARG A 127 -16.05 -0.84 -1.17
N LEU A 128 -15.36 -1.90 -0.75
CA LEU A 128 -14.17 -2.45 -1.42
C LEU A 128 -14.44 -2.91 -2.85
N HIS A 129 -15.67 -3.37 -3.12
CA HIS A 129 -16.09 -3.92 -4.42
C HIS A 129 -16.74 -2.87 -5.35
N GLU A 130 -16.84 -1.63 -4.91
CA GLU A 130 -17.28 -0.54 -5.78
C GLU A 130 -16.12 -0.06 -6.66
N ASP A 131 -16.42 0.24 -7.91
CA ASP A 131 -15.42 0.78 -8.84
C ASP A 131 -14.78 2.05 -8.27
N PHE A 132 -13.46 2.18 -8.43
CA PHE A 132 -12.72 3.38 -8.01
C PHE A 132 -12.78 4.45 -9.11
N ILE A 133 -12.21 4.15 -10.28
CA ILE A 133 -12.24 5.01 -11.47
C ILE A 133 -12.43 4.23 -12.79
N LEU A 134 -12.28 2.91 -12.76
CA LEU A 134 -12.33 2.06 -13.96
C LEU A 134 -13.66 1.32 -14.05
N GLU A 135 -14.75 2.06 -14.22
CA GLU A 135 -16.09 1.49 -14.32
C GLU A 135 -16.17 0.42 -15.44
N GLY A 136 -16.60 -0.79 -15.03
CA GLY A 136 -16.71 -1.92 -15.95
C GLY A 136 -15.39 -2.55 -16.40
N TRP A 137 -14.26 -2.26 -15.74
CA TRP A 137 -12.97 -2.89 -16.06
C TRP A 137 -12.99 -4.37 -15.69
N ASN A 138 -12.66 -5.22 -16.68
CA ASN A 138 -12.66 -6.68 -16.54
C ASN A 138 -11.39 -7.35 -17.10
N ASP A 139 -10.34 -6.58 -17.33
CA ASP A 139 -9.03 -7.05 -17.77
C ASP A 139 -8.05 -7.12 -16.56
N ILE A 140 -6.80 -7.46 -16.84
CA ILE A 140 -5.71 -7.41 -15.83
C ILE A 140 -5.67 -6.02 -15.20
N PRO A 141 -5.55 -5.91 -13.86
CA PRO A 141 -5.42 -4.62 -13.20
C PRO A 141 -4.30 -3.75 -13.84
N PRO A 142 -4.57 -2.49 -14.19
CA PRO A 142 -3.72 -1.74 -15.13
C PRO A 142 -2.36 -1.32 -14.57
N TYR A 143 -2.14 -1.36 -13.26
CA TYR A 143 -0.83 -1.06 -12.64
C TYR A 143 0.02 -2.30 -12.41
N ARG A 144 -0.51 -3.48 -12.74
CA ARG A 144 0.30 -4.69 -12.78
C ARG A 144 1.27 -4.64 -13.96
N ARG A 145 2.49 -5.11 -13.76
CA ARG A 145 3.54 -5.12 -14.78
C ARG A 145 3.32 -6.12 -15.91
N ASP A 146 2.39 -7.07 -15.74
CA ASP A 146 1.96 -8.00 -16.79
C ASP A 146 0.78 -7.47 -17.62
N PHE A 147 0.28 -6.24 -17.36
CA PHE A 147 -0.69 -5.57 -18.21
C PHE A 147 0.01 -4.91 -19.43
N ASP A 148 -0.37 -5.35 -20.63
CA ASP A 148 0.15 -4.81 -21.89
C ASP A 148 -0.63 -3.58 -22.33
N THR A 149 -0.16 -2.41 -21.90
CA THR A 149 -0.78 -1.11 -22.18
C THR A 149 -0.82 -0.82 -23.69
N LEU A 150 0.21 -1.20 -24.47
CA LEU A 150 0.27 -0.94 -25.90
C LEU A 150 -0.79 -1.75 -26.63
N LYS A 151 -0.85 -3.04 -26.39
CA LYS A 151 -1.85 -3.94 -26.97
C LYS A 151 -3.28 -3.48 -26.64
N TYR A 152 -3.52 -3.10 -25.39
CA TYR A 152 -4.82 -2.56 -24.96
C TYR A 152 -5.17 -1.28 -25.70
N ALA A 153 -4.23 -0.33 -25.83
CA ALA A 153 -4.44 0.94 -26.51
C ALA A 153 -4.74 0.72 -28.00
N GLU A 154 -3.99 -0.16 -28.68
CA GLU A 154 -4.22 -0.50 -30.08
C GLU A 154 -5.59 -1.12 -30.29
N ALA A 155 -6.01 -2.05 -29.46
CA ALA A 155 -7.32 -2.68 -29.54
C ALA A 155 -8.47 -1.68 -29.29
N SER A 156 -8.29 -0.74 -28.36
CA SER A 156 -9.33 0.18 -27.91
C SER A 156 -9.47 1.42 -28.79
N PHE A 157 -8.35 1.97 -29.30
CA PHE A 157 -8.34 3.27 -29.98
C PHE A 157 -8.27 3.16 -31.50
N ASN A 158 -7.71 2.10 -32.08
CA ASN A 158 -7.67 1.92 -33.52
C ASN A 158 -9.03 1.54 -34.14
N GLN A 159 -10.03 1.25 -33.33
CA GLN A 159 -11.39 0.92 -33.76
C GLN A 159 -12.34 2.13 -33.74
N ARG A 160 -11.88 3.34 -33.39
CA ARG A 160 -12.75 4.53 -33.40
C ARG A 160 -13.07 4.94 -34.83
N PRO A 161 -14.36 5.03 -35.22
CA PRO A 161 -14.75 5.59 -36.50
C PRO A 161 -14.27 7.05 -36.61
N GLY A 162 -13.49 7.37 -37.66
CA GLY A 162 -13.11 8.73 -37.98
C GLY A 162 -11.64 9.11 -37.76
N ARG A 163 -10.76 8.13 -37.60
CA ARG A 163 -9.31 8.34 -37.75
C ARG A 163 -8.77 7.60 -38.95
#